data_4b9b266d9e6a79d64484126e77a0ec53
#
_entry.id   4b9b266d9e6a79d64484126e77a0ec53
#
_cell.length_a   1.000
_cell.length_b   1.000
_cell.length_c   1.000
_cell.angle_alpha   90.00
_cell.angle_beta   90.00
_cell.angle_gamma   90.00
#
_symmetry.space_group_name_H-M   'P 1'
#
loop_
_entity.id
_entity.type
_entity.pdbx_description
1 polymer ?
#
loop_
_entity_poly.entity_id
_entity_poly.type
_entity_poly.pdbx_seq_one_letter_code
_entity_poly.pdbx_strand_id
1 'polypeptide(L)'
;MIIGIKMLKRRYEFRAEFFDSDPMGIMWHGNYVKYLEIARCKLFDEIDFNYIKMKNSGFALPIIKMDIKYISPIYFNDDFIVEINLVECDITLKFNYILLSKEGLKISKANTIQVAVTLDKKTLYSIPNELQTALLQHNKT
;
A
#
# COMPACT_ATOMS: atom_id res chain seq x y z
N MET A 1 2.39 5.16 -18.99
CA MET A 1 3.42 5.55 -18.02
C MET A 1 4.62 6.13 -18.75
N ILE A 2 5.15 7.22 -18.29
CA ILE A 2 6.29 7.89 -18.95
C ILE A 2 7.58 7.24 -18.47
N ILE A 3 8.41 6.77 -19.41
CA ILE A 3 9.69 6.15 -19.13
C ILE A 3 10.66 7.19 -18.54
N GLY A 4 11.37 6.82 -17.47
CA GLY A 4 12.37 7.69 -16.85
C GLY A 4 11.85 8.56 -15.71
N ILE A 5 10.55 8.58 -15.43
CA ILE A 5 10.01 9.27 -14.26
C ILE A 5 10.07 8.35 -13.06
N LYS A 6 10.69 8.85 -11.98
CA LYS A 6 10.75 8.13 -10.72
C LYS A 6 9.37 8.07 -10.09
N MET A 7 8.88 6.88 -9.79
CA MET A 7 7.57 6.68 -9.19
C MET A 7 7.60 6.97 -7.70
N LEU A 8 6.43 7.27 -7.15
CA LEU A 8 6.23 7.59 -5.74
C LEU A 8 6.67 6.44 -4.85
N LYS A 9 7.46 6.76 -3.82
CA LYS A 9 7.97 5.82 -2.85
C LYS A 9 7.92 6.44 -1.46
N ARG A 10 7.43 5.68 -0.48
CA ARG A 10 7.35 6.14 0.91
C ARG A 10 7.72 5.00 1.85
N ARG A 11 8.16 5.37 3.05
CA ARG A 11 8.49 4.44 4.12
C ARG A 11 7.73 4.85 5.38
N TYR A 12 7.14 3.86 6.05
CA TYR A 12 6.40 4.07 7.28
C TYR A 12 6.91 3.12 8.34
N GLU A 13 7.11 3.63 9.55
CA GLU A 13 7.62 2.85 10.66
C GLU A 13 6.48 2.33 11.51
N PHE A 14 6.62 1.08 11.97
CA PHE A 14 5.63 0.42 12.82
C PHE A 14 6.33 -0.37 13.91
N ARG A 15 5.57 -0.70 14.94
CA ARG A 15 5.98 -1.64 15.97
C ARG A 15 4.92 -2.74 16.05
N ALA A 16 5.36 -4.00 16.06
CA ALA A 16 4.44 -5.13 16.18
C ALA A 16 3.77 -5.11 17.56
N GLU A 17 2.44 -5.13 17.56
CA GLU A 17 1.64 -5.08 18.78
C GLU A 17 1.40 -6.48 19.32
N PHE A 18 1.14 -6.57 20.64
CA PHE A 18 0.86 -7.86 21.26
C PHE A 18 -0.29 -8.58 20.56
N PHE A 19 -1.36 -7.85 20.20
CA PHE A 19 -2.53 -8.43 19.55
C PHE A 19 -2.28 -8.85 18.09
N ASP A 20 -1.12 -8.50 17.50
CA ASP A 20 -0.74 -8.96 16.17
C ASP A 20 -0.16 -10.36 16.19
N SER A 21 0.23 -10.85 17.35
CA SER A 21 1.01 -12.08 17.49
C SER A 21 0.12 -13.31 17.65
N ASP A 22 0.64 -14.44 17.19
CA ASP A 22 0.07 -15.76 17.47
C ASP A 22 0.62 -16.30 18.80
N PRO A 23 0.20 -17.51 19.24
CA PRO A 23 0.69 -18.09 20.50
C PRO A 23 2.22 -18.28 20.56
N MET A 24 2.90 -18.30 19.42
CA MET A 24 4.37 -18.46 19.37
C MET A 24 5.10 -17.12 19.49
N GLY A 25 4.39 -16.01 19.62
CA GLY A 25 4.99 -14.68 19.75
C GLY A 25 5.42 -14.06 18.45
N ILE A 26 5.06 -14.63 17.31
CA ILE A 26 5.33 -14.06 16.00
C ILE A 26 4.05 -13.50 15.40
N MET A 27 4.20 -12.49 14.55
CA MET A 27 3.04 -11.89 13.88
C MET A 27 2.28 -12.93 13.08
N TRP A 28 0.98 -13.05 13.35
CA TRP A 28 0.13 -13.92 12.54
C TRP A 28 0.14 -13.43 11.09
N HIS A 29 0.29 -14.39 10.16
CA HIS A 29 0.47 -14.04 8.75
C HIS A 29 -0.64 -13.15 8.17
N GLY A 30 -1.87 -13.26 8.66
CA GLY A 30 -2.98 -12.42 8.20
C GLY A 30 -2.86 -10.96 8.61
N ASN A 31 -2.09 -10.65 9.65
CA ASN A 31 -1.92 -9.26 10.10
C ASN A 31 -1.01 -8.45 9.19
N TYR A 32 -0.22 -9.08 8.34
CA TYR A 32 0.58 -8.37 7.35
C TYR A 32 -0.30 -7.52 6.43
N VAL A 33 -1.46 -8.04 6.04
CA VAL A 33 -2.43 -7.32 5.21
C VAL A 33 -2.82 -5.99 5.85
N LYS A 34 -3.04 -6.00 7.16
CA LYS A 34 -3.39 -4.80 7.91
C LYS A 34 -2.32 -3.71 7.76
N TYR A 35 -1.06 -4.07 7.88
CA TYR A 35 0.04 -3.10 7.78
C TYR A 35 0.23 -2.58 6.36
N LEU A 36 0.01 -3.42 5.35
CA LEU A 36 -0.02 -2.96 3.95
C LEU A 36 -1.14 -1.94 3.77
N GLU A 37 -2.31 -2.20 4.33
CA GLU A 37 -3.47 -1.31 4.25
C GLU A 37 -3.19 0.03 4.94
N ILE A 38 -2.62 -0.01 6.14
CA ILE A 38 -2.28 1.21 6.89
C ILE A 38 -1.26 2.04 6.11
N ALA A 39 -0.23 1.40 5.55
CA ALA A 39 0.79 2.10 4.77
C ALA A 39 0.16 2.79 3.55
N ARG A 40 -0.73 2.10 2.85
CA ARG A 40 -1.41 2.67 1.69
C ARG A 40 -2.31 3.84 2.09
N CYS A 41 -3.05 3.72 3.18
CA CYS A 41 -3.87 4.81 3.71
C CYS A 41 -3.03 6.04 4.07
N LYS A 42 -1.88 5.82 4.71
CA LYS A 42 -0.96 6.93 5.04
C LYS A 42 -0.46 7.63 3.79
N LEU A 43 -0.15 6.87 2.75
CA LEU A 43 0.30 7.45 1.48
C LEU A 43 -0.81 8.31 0.85
N PHE A 44 -2.04 7.82 0.83
CA PHE A 44 -3.16 8.59 0.30
C PHE A 44 -3.45 9.84 1.13
N ASP A 45 -3.28 9.77 2.45
CA ASP A 45 -3.40 10.95 3.30
C ASP A 45 -2.33 12.01 2.96
N GLU A 46 -1.10 11.58 2.73
CA GLU A 46 -0.01 12.49 2.39
C GLU A 46 -0.24 13.24 1.07
N ILE A 47 -0.87 12.60 0.11
CA ILE A 47 -1.14 13.24 -1.19
C ILE A 47 -2.49 13.94 -1.21
N ASP A 48 -3.15 14.08 -0.06
CA ASP A 48 -4.45 14.71 0.08
C ASP A 48 -5.54 14.07 -0.79
N PHE A 49 -5.49 12.76 -0.93
CA PHE A 49 -6.47 12.02 -1.71
C PHE A 49 -6.86 10.73 -0.99
N ASN A 50 -7.42 10.87 0.21
CA ASN A 50 -7.84 9.72 1.01
C ASN A 50 -9.13 9.09 0.46
N TYR A 51 -9.55 7.98 1.06
CA TYR A 51 -10.72 7.23 0.59
C TYR A 51 -12.02 8.02 0.70
N ILE A 52 -12.12 8.96 1.65
CA ILE A 52 -13.29 9.85 1.76
C ILE A 52 -13.34 10.78 0.54
N LYS A 53 -12.21 11.35 0.16
CA LYS A 53 -12.13 12.21 -1.02
C LYS A 53 -12.42 11.43 -2.31
N MET A 54 -11.95 10.18 -2.40
CA MET A 54 -12.27 9.31 -3.53
C MET A 54 -13.77 9.10 -3.65
N LYS A 55 -14.42 8.77 -2.53
CA LYS A 55 -15.86 8.60 -2.48
C LYS A 55 -16.60 9.87 -2.90
N ASN A 56 -16.17 11.03 -2.40
CA ASN A 56 -16.76 12.31 -2.76
C ASN A 56 -16.51 12.66 -4.22
N SER A 57 -15.46 12.12 -4.82
CA SER A 57 -15.15 12.29 -6.25
C SER A 57 -15.85 11.25 -7.13
N GLY A 58 -16.61 10.34 -6.54
CA GLY A 58 -17.48 9.42 -7.26
C GLY A 58 -16.89 8.05 -7.57
N PHE A 59 -15.80 7.66 -6.90
CA PHE A 59 -15.20 6.36 -7.17
C PHE A 59 -14.63 5.71 -5.91
N ALA A 60 -14.35 4.42 -6.02
CA ALA A 60 -13.66 3.62 -5.01
C ALA A 60 -12.60 2.78 -5.69
N LEU A 61 -11.66 2.26 -4.89
CA LEU A 61 -10.52 1.49 -5.39
C LEU A 61 -10.46 0.11 -4.70
N PRO A 62 -11.35 -0.81 -5.05
CA PRO A 62 -11.26 -2.16 -4.49
C PRO A 62 -9.97 -2.87 -4.93
N ILE A 63 -9.47 -3.72 -4.05
CA ILE A 63 -8.35 -4.59 -4.37
C ILE A 63 -8.88 -5.78 -5.16
N ILE A 64 -8.26 -6.06 -6.30
CA ILE A 64 -8.63 -7.21 -7.12
C ILE A 64 -7.58 -8.32 -7.07
N LYS A 65 -6.37 -8.00 -6.61
CA LYS A 65 -5.31 -8.98 -6.45
C LYS A 65 -4.34 -8.55 -5.37
N MET A 66 -3.88 -9.51 -4.57
CA MET A 66 -2.85 -9.29 -3.56
C MET A 66 -1.99 -10.54 -3.47
N ASP A 67 -0.67 -10.34 -3.42
CA ASP A 67 0.30 -11.39 -3.16
C ASP A 67 1.21 -10.98 -2.01
N ILE A 68 1.51 -11.92 -1.14
CA ILE A 68 2.46 -11.71 -0.05
C ILE A 68 3.42 -12.89 0.00
N LYS A 69 4.72 -12.59 0.02
CA LYS A 69 5.77 -13.57 0.26
C LYS A 69 6.36 -13.32 1.64
N TYR A 70 6.32 -14.34 2.49
CA TYR A 70 6.87 -14.28 3.83
C TYR A 70 8.30 -14.81 3.81
N ILE A 71 9.25 -13.99 4.27
CA ILE A 71 10.68 -14.33 4.24
C ILE A 71 11.19 -14.61 5.65
N SER A 72 10.89 -13.71 6.59
CA SER A 72 11.30 -13.81 7.99
C SER A 72 10.15 -13.42 8.89
N PRO A 73 10.06 -13.98 10.10
CA PRO A 73 8.98 -13.60 11.02
C PRO A 73 9.20 -12.20 11.62
N ILE A 74 8.11 -11.59 12.02
CA ILE A 74 8.13 -10.39 12.87
C ILE A 74 7.72 -10.84 14.26
N TYR A 75 8.54 -10.51 15.26
CA TYR A 75 8.27 -10.86 16.65
C TYR A 75 7.53 -9.73 17.35
N PHE A 76 6.78 -10.08 18.39
CA PHE A 76 6.15 -9.10 19.26
C PHE A 76 7.18 -8.03 19.67
N ASN A 77 6.75 -6.79 19.58
CA ASN A 77 7.54 -5.61 19.96
C ASN A 77 8.70 -5.26 19.01
N ASP A 78 8.84 -5.99 17.89
CA ASP A 78 9.81 -5.61 16.86
C ASP A 78 9.39 -4.33 16.16
N ASP A 79 10.36 -3.46 15.90
CA ASP A 79 10.17 -2.34 14.99
C ASP A 79 10.43 -2.81 13.56
N PHE A 80 9.59 -2.36 12.64
CA PHE A 80 9.75 -2.70 11.23
C PHE A 80 9.26 -1.53 10.35
N ILE A 81 9.64 -1.58 9.11
CA ILE A 81 9.33 -0.53 8.12
C ILE A 81 8.55 -1.17 6.99
N VAL A 82 7.49 -0.50 6.56
CA VAL A 82 6.80 -0.83 5.30
C VAL A 82 7.22 0.21 4.27
N GLU A 83 7.92 -0.23 3.25
CA GLU A 83 8.24 0.59 2.09
C GLU A 83 7.19 0.31 1.02
N ILE A 84 6.49 1.35 0.59
CA ILE A 84 5.45 1.26 -0.43
C ILE A 84 5.90 2.02 -1.67
N ASN A 85 5.81 1.36 -2.82
CA ASN A 85 6.24 1.90 -4.11
C ASN A 85 5.10 1.84 -5.10
N LEU A 86 4.82 2.97 -5.75
CA LEU A 86 3.88 3.01 -6.85
C LEU A 86 4.54 2.39 -8.09
N VAL A 87 3.91 1.38 -8.66
CA VAL A 87 4.41 0.67 -9.84
C VAL A 87 3.65 1.07 -11.09
N GLU A 88 2.34 1.18 -11.00
CA GLU A 88 1.48 1.51 -12.14
C GLU A 88 0.31 2.35 -11.65
N CYS A 89 -0.04 3.36 -12.43
CA CYS A 89 -1.18 4.23 -12.16
C CYS A 89 -1.77 4.66 -13.50
N ASP A 90 -2.46 3.74 -14.13
CA ASP A 90 -3.08 3.95 -15.44
C ASP A 90 -4.39 3.17 -15.51
N ILE A 91 -4.40 2.00 -16.12
CA ILE A 91 -5.60 1.14 -16.16
C ILE A 91 -5.86 0.59 -14.76
N THR A 92 -4.81 0.19 -14.07
CA THR A 92 -4.86 -0.27 -12.68
C THR A 92 -3.95 0.60 -11.80
N LEU A 93 -4.16 0.50 -10.51
CA LEU A 93 -3.28 1.08 -9.50
C LEU A 93 -2.53 -0.06 -8.83
N LYS A 94 -1.23 -0.12 -9.06
CA LYS A 94 -0.41 -1.19 -8.52
C LYS A 94 0.66 -0.64 -7.60
N PHE A 95 0.73 -1.21 -6.39
CA PHE A 95 1.78 -0.92 -5.42
C PHE A 95 2.59 -2.17 -5.14
N ASN A 96 3.89 -2.01 -4.98
CA ASN A 96 4.76 -3.00 -4.38
C ASN A 96 5.11 -2.57 -2.96
N TYR A 97 5.24 -3.54 -2.08
CA TYR A 97 5.59 -3.32 -0.69
C TYR A 97 6.79 -4.18 -0.33
N ILE A 98 7.69 -3.62 0.46
CA ILE A 98 8.78 -4.36 1.07
C ILE A 98 8.72 -4.08 2.56
N LEU A 99 8.65 -5.13 3.36
CA LEU A 99 8.74 -5.00 4.81
C LEU A 99 10.20 -5.24 5.18
N LEU A 100 10.76 -4.32 5.97
CA LEU A 100 12.16 -4.34 6.36
C LEU A 100 12.26 -4.32 7.87
N SER A 101 13.26 -5.04 8.40
CA SER A 101 13.63 -4.89 9.80
C SER A 101 14.26 -3.51 10.01
N LYS A 102 14.44 -3.13 11.26
CA LYS A 102 15.10 -1.89 11.62
C LYS A 102 16.51 -1.81 11.04
N GLU A 103 17.17 -2.96 10.89
CA GLU A 103 18.52 -3.08 10.31
C GLU A 103 18.53 -3.13 8.78
N GLY A 104 17.35 -3.10 8.16
CA GLY A 104 17.23 -3.10 6.70
C GLY A 104 17.15 -4.49 6.05
N LEU A 105 16.97 -5.55 6.84
CA LEU A 105 16.81 -6.89 6.30
C LEU A 105 15.39 -7.11 5.80
N LYS A 106 15.24 -7.80 4.67
CA LYS A 106 13.92 -8.08 4.11
C LYS A 106 13.15 -9.08 4.96
N ILE A 107 11.94 -8.68 5.37
CA ILE A 107 11.03 -9.51 6.15
C ILE A 107 9.97 -10.10 5.24
N SER A 108 9.47 -9.32 4.29
CA SER A 108 8.38 -9.73 3.42
C SER A 108 8.35 -8.87 2.16
N LYS A 109 7.76 -9.40 1.11
CA LYS A 109 7.48 -8.67 -0.13
C LYS A 109 6.01 -8.88 -0.47
N ALA A 110 5.37 -7.85 -0.99
CA ALA A 110 3.97 -7.94 -1.34
C ALA A 110 3.66 -7.04 -2.53
N ASN A 111 2.51 -7.27 -3.13
CA ASN A 111 1.95 -6.33 -4.09
C ASN A 111 0.44 -6.33 -4.00
N THR A 112 -0.16 -5.21 -4.38
CA THR A 112 -1.61 -5.06 -4.50
C THR A 112 -1.95 -4.45 -5.84
N ILE A 113 -3.07 -4.88 -6.41
CA ILE A 113 -3.61 -4.29 -7.62
C ILE A 113 -5.04 -3.85 -7.31
N GLN A 114 -5.33 -2.59 -7.61
CA GLN A 114 -6.64 -2.00 -7.43
C GLN A 114 -7.16 -1.51 -8.79
N VAL A 115 -8.47 -1.52 -8.95
CA VAL A 115 -9.14 -0.89 -10.08
C VAL A 115 -10.09 0.18 -9.55
N ALA A 116 -10.43 1.15 -10.37
CA ALA A 116 -11.42 2.14 -10.01
C ALA A 116 -12.80 1.66 -10.40
N VAL A 117 -13.77 1.86 -9.50
CA VAL A 117 -15.17 1.55 -9.76
C VAL A 117 -16.01 2.76 -9.38
N THR A 118 -17.12 2.94 -10.06
CA THR A 118 -18.10 3.95 -9.67
C THR A 118 -18.82 3.53 -8.40
N LEU A 119 -19.52 4.47 -7.74
CA LEU A 119 -20.24 4.15 -6.50
C LEU A 119 -21.38 3.17 -6.72
N ASP A 120 -21.88 3.04 -7.95
CA ASP A 120 -22.85 2.01 -8.33
C ASP A 120 -22.17 0.73 -8.86
N LYS A 121 -20.86 0.56 -8.57
CA LYS A 121 -20.08 -0.66 -8.76
C LYS A 121 -19.78 -1.03 -10.21
N LYS A 122 -19.70 -0.05 -11.11
CA LYS A 122 -19.26 -0.27 -12.48
C LYS A 122 -17.77 -0.01 -12.57
N THR A 123 -17.02 -0.93 -13.17
CA THR A 123 -15.57 -0.77 -13.35
C THR A 123 -15.29 0.34 -14.37
N LEU A 124 -14.37 1.24 -14.01
CA LEU A 124 -13.88 2.26 -14.91
C LEU A 124 -12.73 1.70 -15.75
N TYR A 125 -12.51 2.27 -16.93
CA TYR A 125 -11.44 1.81 -17.83
C TYR A 125 -10.05 2.19 -17.34
N SER A 126 -9.95 3.19 -16.48
CA SER A 126 -8.67 3.64 -15.96
C SER A 126 -8.85 4.31 -14.61
N ILE A 127 -7.74 4.51 -13.92
CA ILE A 127 -7.71 5.29 -12.69
C ILE A 127 -8.05 6.73 -13.02
N PRO A 128 -8.96 7.39 -12.28
CA PRO A 128 -9.35 8.78 -12.56
C PRO A 128 -8.14 9.72 -12.64
N ASN A 129 -8.16 10.62 -13.61
CA ASN A 129 -7.05 11.54 -13.87
C ASN A 129 -6.67 12.38 -12.67
N GLU A 130 -7.64 12.80 -11.87
CA GLU A 130 -7.35 13.58 -10.67
C GLU A 130 -6.50 12.83 -9.65
N LEU A 131 -6.72 11.52 -9.50
CA LEU A 131 -5.87 10.69 -8.64
C LEU A 131 -4.51 10.45 -9.27
N GLN A 132 -4.47 10.17 -10.58
CA GLN A 132 -3.20 10.02 -11.29
C GLN A 132 -2.34 11.27 -11.13
N THR A 133 -2.95 12.45 -11.29
CA THR A 133 -2.25 13.72 -11.12
C THR A 133 -1.73 13.90 -9.70
N ALA A 134 -2.54 13.58 -8.69
CA ALA A 134 -2.12 13.69 -7.30
C ALA A 134 -0.93 12.77 -7.00
N LEU A 135 -0.96 11.54 -7.48
CA LEU A 135 0.14 10.59 -7.30
C LEU A 135 1.42 11.05 -8.00
N LEU A 136 1.31 11.57 -9.21
CA LEU A 136 2.48 12.03 -9.98
C LEU A 136 3.08 13.31 -9.39
N GLN A 137 2.26 14.21 -8.86
CA GLN A 137 2.75 15.44 -8.22
C GLN A 137 3.59 15.16 -6.97
N HIS A 138 3.35 14.04 -6.29
CA HIS A 138 4.02 13.69 -5.04
C HIS A 138 5.11 12.63 -5.22
N ASN A 139 5.55 12.38 -6.44
CA ASN A 139 6.58 11.36 -6.68
C ASN A 139 7.99 11.79 -6.27
N LYS A 140 8.17 13.01 -5.75
CA LYS A 140 9.43 13.48 -5.21
C LYS A 140 9.63 12.96 -3.80
N THR A 141 10.76 12.39 -3.55
CA THR A 141 11.14 11.92 -2.22
C THR A 141 11.75 13.04 -1.39
#